data_f4c1926e27621a5b5ae3ad24a8063e58
#
_entry.id   f4c1926e27621a5b5ae3ad24a8063e58
#
_cell.length_a   1.000
_cell.length_b   1.000
_cell.length_c   1.000
_cell.angle_alpha   90.00
_cell.angle_beta   90.00
_cell.angle_gamma   90.00
#
_symmetry.space_group_name_H-M   'P 1'
#
loop_
_entity.id
_entity.type
_entity.pdbx_description
1 polymer ?
#
loop_
_entity_poly.entity_id
_entity_poly.type
_entity_poly.pdbx_seq_one_letter_code
_entity_poly.pdbx_strand_id
1 'polypeptide(L)'
;VCKTSISDAEVVYEEQAGHFWHIKYPLIDENGEVSMTEFLEFATTRPETMLGDSAVAVNPSDERYQHLVGRKVLLPIVNRQIPIVADSYVDMEFGTGVVKITPAHDPNDFEVGKRHNLEQINILNDDATINENGGKFEGMDRYEARKAIVKELDDMGLLVRIEDYSHNVGTHDRCGTTIEPMIKKQWFVKMDELIKPAVKAVQEKEIRLIPERMEKTYFNWTDNIKDWCISRQLWWGHRIPAYYCDSCGETVVARTEPTVCPKCGGTHFTQDPDTLDTWFSSALWPFSTLGWPEKTKELEYFYPTDVLVTGYDIIFFWVIRMIFSG
;
A
#
# COMPACT_ATOMS: atom_id res chain seq x y z
N VAL A 1 6.60 -9.03 11.52
CA VAL A 1 7.83 -9.86 11.59
C VAL A 1 8.95 -9.25 10.76
N CYS A 2 8.78 -9.04 9.46
CA CYS A 2 9.87 -8.58 8.57
C CYS A 2 10.12 -7.07 8.62
N LYS A 3 9.15 -6.26 9.03
CA LYS A 3 9.24 -4.79 9.14
C LYS A 3 9.73 -4.10 7.84
N THR A 4 9.37 -4.64 6.68
CA THR A 4 9.77 -4.12 5.37
C THR A 4 8.58 -3.98 4.45
N SER A 5 8.66 -3.07 3.49
CA SER A 5 7.75 -3.01 2.35
C SER A 5 7.88 -4.28 1.49
N ILE A 6 6.81 -4.64 0.83
CA ILE A 6 6.74 -5.76 -0.09
C ILE A 6 6.04 -5.31 -1.38
N SER A 7 6.22 -6.07 -2.45
CA SER A 7 5.47 -5.86 -3.69
C SER A 7 4.15 -6.64 -3.66
N ASP A 8 3.19 -6.25 -4.48
CA ASP A 8 1.88 -6.93 -4.62
C ASP A 8 2.05 -8.43 -4.92
N ALA A 9 3.11 -8.81 -5.62
CA ALA A 9 3.40 -10.19 -5.99
C ALA A 9 3.84 -11.08 -4.81
N GLU A 10 4.24 -10.47 -3.68
CA GLU A 10 4.65 -11.18 -2.45
C GLU A 10 3.47 -11.35 -1.49
N VAL A 11 2.25 -10.95 -1.90
CA VAL A 11 1.03 -11.06 -1.11
C VAL A 11 0.29 -12.34 -1.48
N VAL A 12 0.04 -13.19 -0.49
CA VAL A 12 -0.82 -14.37 -0.62
C VAL A 12 -2.10 -14.09 0.15
N TYR A 13 -3.25 -14.33 -0.49
CA TYR A 13 -4.54 -14.15 0.15
C TYR A 13 -5.02 -15.49 0.69
N GLU A 14 -5.34 -15.51 1.99
CA GLU A 14 -5.84 -16.68 2.70
C GLU A 14 -7.18 -16.35 3.34
N GLU A 15 -8.15 -17.25 3.20
CA GLU A 15 -9.42 -17.13 3.90
C GLU A 15 -9.19 -17.34 5.40
N GLN A 16 -9.54 -16.35 6.20
CA GLN A 16 -9.41 -16.39 7.65
C GLN A 16 -10.75 -16.09 8.32
N ALA A 17 -11.05 -16.86 9.37
CA ALA A 17 -12.18 -16.57 10.25
C ALA A 17 -11.88 -15.29 11.04
N GLY A 18 -12.83 -14.40 11.06
CA GLY A 18 -12.76 -13.13 11.77
C GLY A 18 -14.15 -12.68 12.19
N HIS A 19 -14.32 -11.40 12.35
CA HIS A 19 -15.60 -10.81 12.72
C HIS A 19 -15.86 -9.54 11.93
N PHE A 20 -17.12 -9.21 11.76
CA PHE A 20 -17.59 -7.85 11.52
C PHE A 20 -18.03 -7.24 12.85
N TRP A 21 -17.39 -6.13 13.20
CA TRP A 21 -17.80 -5.30 14.32
C TRP A 21 -18.68 -4.20 13.78
N HIS A 22 -19.96 -4.21 14.20
CA HIS A 22 -20.92 -3.17 13.88
C HIS A 22 -20.80 -2.07 14.92
N ILE A 23 -20.42 -0.89 14.48
CA ILE A 23 -20.09 0.26 15.31
C ILE A 23 -20.91 1.44 14.85
N LYS A 24 -21.32 2.29 15.77
CA LYS A 24 -22.06 3.52 15.45
C LYS A 24 -21.27 4.76 15.87
N TYR A 25 -21.23 5.73 14.94
CA TYR A 25 -20.68 7.06 15.20
C TYR A 25 -21.83 8.06 15.39
N PRO A 26 -21.87 8.77 16.52
CA PRO A 26 -22.89 9.80 16.77
C PRO A 26 -22.82 10.92 15.74
N LEU A 27 -23.96 11.35 15.23
CA LEU A 27 -24.06 12.52 14.36
C LEU A 27 -23.82 13.81 15.15
N ILE A 28 -23.32 14.80 14.46
CA ILE A 28 -23.15 16.16 14.99
C ILE A 28 -24.23 17.03 14.35
N ASP A 29 -24.95 17.78 15.15
CA ASP A 29 -25.99 18.66 14.70
C ASP A 29 -25.43 19.97 14.11
N GLU A 30 -26.33 20.85 13.64
CA GLU A 30 -25.98 22.15 13.05
C GLU A 30 -25.34 23.13 14.05
N ASN A 31 -25.55 22.92 15.36
CA ASN A 31 -24.94 23.72 16.42
C ASN A 31 -23.58 23.20 16.85
N GLY A 32 -23.14 22.05 16.30
CA GLY A 32 -21.90 21.38 16.66
C GLY A 32 -22.01 20.47 17.89
N GLU A 33 -23.26 20.19 18.36
CA GLU A 33 -23.49 19.29 19.47
C GLU A 33 -23.62 17.84 19.02
N VAL A 34 -23.10 16.91 19.84
CA VAL A 34 -23.13 15.48 19.55
C VAL A 34 -24.52 14.92 19.86
N SER A 35 -25.16 14.32 18.89
CA SER A 35 -26.46 13.69 19.06
C SER A 35 -26.35 12.45 19.94
N MET A 36 -27.26 12.31 20.88
CA MET A 36 -27.39 11.11 21.72
C MET A 36 -28.30 10.04 21.12
N THR A 37 -29.01 10.37 20.04
CA THR A 37 -30.05 9.50 19.44
C THR A 37 -29.85 9.23 17.96
N GLU A 38 -29.10 10.09 17.25
CA GLU A 38 -28.82 9.94 15.83
C GLU A 38 -27.38 9.48 15.63
N PHE A 39 -27.18 8.46 14.82
CA PHE A 39 -25.86 7.90 14.54
C PHE A 39 -25.81 7.25 13.15
N LEU A 40 -24.60 7.09 12.60
CA LEU A 40 -24.34 6.23 11.46
C LEU A 40 -23.74 4.92 11.95
N GLU A 41 -24.34 3.79 11.52
CA GLU A 41 -23.82 2.45 11.75
C GLU A 41 -23.03 1.98 10.54
N PHE A 42 -21.86 1.42 10.79
CA PHE A 42 -21.03 0.73 9.79
C PHE A 42 -20.46 -0.56 10.36
N ALA A 43 -19.99 -1.44 9.48
CA ALA A 43 -19.32 -2.67 9.86
C ALA A 43 -17.85 -2.65 9.42
N THR A 44 -16.94 -3.16 10.25
CA THR A 44 -15.51 -3.22 9.94
C THR A 44 -14.90 -4.53 10.43
N THR A 45 -13.92 -5.05 9.69
CA THR A 45 -13.08 -6.17 10.12
C THR A 45 -11.84 -5.72 10.90
N ARG A 46 -11.58 -4.40 10.94
CA ARG A 46 -10.38 -3.81 11.53
C ARG A 46 -10.71 -2.62 12.44
N PRO A 47 -11.35 -2.85 13.59
CA PRO A 47 -11.75 -1.75 14.49
C PRO A 47 -10.56 -0.96 15.03
N GLU A 48 -9.35 -1.54 15.13
CA GLU A 48 -8.15 -0.82 15.57
C GLU A 48 -7.78 0.35 14.66
N THR A 49 -8.05 0.25 13.36
CA THR A 49 -7.70 1.33 12.42
C THR A 49 -8.64 2.53 12.50
N MET A 50 -9.79 2.40 13.18
CA MET A 50 -10.75 3.50 13.33
C MET A 50 -10.14 4.77 13.95
N LEU A 51 -9.11 4.62 14.77
CA LEU A 51 -8.42 5.77 15.38
C LEU A 51 -7.82 6.72 14.32
N GLY A 52 -7.58 6.23 13.10
CA GLY A 52 -7.11 6.98 11.94
C GLY A 52 -8.21 7.38 10.95
N ASP A 53 -9.48 7.17 11.26
CA ASP A 53 -10.57 7.54 10.34
C ASP A 53 -10.59 9.04 10.10
N SER A 54 -10.77 9.44 8.86
CA SER A 54 -10.84 10.84 8.44
C SER A 54 -12.18 11.21 7.77
N ALA A 55 -13.00 10.22 7.45
CA ALA A 55 -14.38 10.40 6.99
C ALA A 55 -15.22 9.14 7.19
N VAL A 56 -16.52 9.28 6.98
CA VAL A 56 -17.44 8.18 6.71
C VAL A 56 -18.00 8.40 5.31
N ALA A 57 -18.04 7.36 4.48
CA ALA A 57 -18.56 7.44 3.12
C ALA A 57 -19.89 6.72 2.98
N VAL A 58 -20.76 7.28 2.14
CA VAL A 58 -22.05 6.71 1.72
C VAL A 58 -22.16 6.80 0.20
N ASN A 59 -22.98 5.95 -0.41
CA ASN A 59 -23.19 6.06 -1.84
C ASN A 59 -24.06 7.28 -2.18
N PRO A 60 -23.73 8.09 -3.19
CA PRO A 60 -24.50 9.26 -3.59
C PRO A 60 -25.94 8.94 -4.04
N SER A 61 -26.19 7.69 -4.46
CA SER A 61 -27.52 7.22 -4.88
C SER A 61 -28.32 6.58 -3.76
N ASP A 62 -27.77 6.46 -2.55
CA ASP A 62 -28.45 5.84 -1.43
C ASP A 62 -29.38 6.84 -0.71
N GLU A 63 -30.66 6.74 -0.98
CA GLU A 63 -31.69 7.64 -0.40
C GLU A 63 -31.72 7.61 1.14
N ARG A 64 -31.25 6.54 1.77
CA ARG A 64 -31.20 6.43 3.24
C ARG A 64 -30.26 7.47 3.86
N TYR A 65 -29.20 7.85 3.15
CA TYR A 65 -28.11 8.65 3.70
C TYR A 65 -27.82 9.95 2.95
N GLN A 66 -28.46 10.21 1.81
CA GLN A 66 -28.24 11.42 1.00
C GLN A 66 -28.37 12.72 1.84
N HIS A 67 -29.34 12.77 2.74
CA HIS A 67 -29.59 13.93 3.59
C HIS A 67 -28.53 14.17 4.67
N LEU A 68 -27.61 13.21 4.86
CA LEU A 68 -26.51 13.29 5.83
C LEU A 68 -25.19 13.76 5.20
N VAL A 69 -25.10 13.75 3.86
CA VAL A 69 -23.89 14.16 3.15
C VAL A 69 -23.54 15.61 3.48
N GLY A 70 -22.28 15.84 3.85
CA GLY A 70 -21.77 17.15 4.29
C GLY A 70 -21.94 17.42 5.79
N ARG A 71 -22.75 16.63 6.52
CA ARG A 71 -22.77 16.64 7.99
C ARG A 71 -21.50 15.96 8.54
N LYS A 72 -21.35 16.01 9.86
CA LYS A 72 -20.22 15.37 10.55
C LYS A 72 -20.71 14.32 11.54
N VAL A 73 -19.83 13.38 11.82
CA VAL A 73 -19.95 12.44 12.94
C VAL A 73 -18.81 12.64 13.93
N LEU A 74 -19.03 12.27 15.17
CA LEU A 74 -17.99 12.18 16.16
C LEU A 74 -17.31 10.80 16.06
N LEU A 75 -16.02 10.77 15.73
CA LEU A 75 -15.18 9.60 15.91
C LEU A 75 -14.92 9.42 17.43
N PRO A 76 -15.47 8.37 18.04
CA PRO A 76 -15.33 8.18 19.49
C PRO A 76 -13.89 7.89 19.88
N ILE A 77 -13.61 7.84 21.18
CA ILE A 77 -12.28 7.58 21.78
C ILE A 77 -11.29 8.72 21.54
N VAL A 78 -11.03 9.09 20.28
CA VAL A 78 -10.14 10.22 19.93
C VAL A 78 -10.87 11.56 19.82
N ASN A 79 -12.18 11.56 19.96
CA ASN A 79 -13.05 12.74 19.96
C ASN A 79 -12.82 13.67 18.76
N ARG A 80 -12.62 13.09 17.57
CA ARG A 80 -12.43 13.84 16.32
C ARG A 80 -13.74 13.96 15.55
N GLN A 81 -14.01 15.15 15.04
CA GLN A 81 -15.13 15.36 14.12
C GLN A 81 -14.67 15.06 12.70
N ILE A 82 -15.34 14.12 12.02
CA ILE A 82 -15.06 13.72 10.65
C ILE A 82 -16.27 13.90 9.75
N PRO A 83 -16.09 14.27 8.47
CA PRO A 83 -17.19 14.53 7.54
C PRO A 83 -17.84 13.23 7.06
N ILE A 84 -19.10 13.35 6.64
CA ILE A 84 -19.82 12.36 5.84
C ILE A 84 -19.66 12.76 4.38
N VAL A 85 -19.04 11.92 3.55
CA VAL A 85 -18.79 12.16 2.13
C VAL A 85 -19.60 11.21 1.26
N ALA A 86 -19.93 11.66 0.05
CA ALA A 86 -20.60 10.82 -0.95
C ALA A 86 -19.59 10.27 -1.94
N ASP A 87 -19.45 8.94 -2.02
CA ASP A 87 -18.53 8.30 -2.97
C ASP A 87 -19.16 7.04 -3.56
N SER A 88 -19.09 6.89 -4.89
CA SER A 88 -19.63 5.74 -5.63
C SER A 88 -18.88 4.43 -5.36
N TYR A 89 -17.75 4.49 -4.67
CA TYR A 89 -17.03 3.32 -4.17
C TYR A 89 -17.87 2.48 -3.21
N VAL A 90 -18.76 3.12 -2.45
CA VAL A 90 -19.59 2.44 -1.44
C VAL A 90 -20.68 1.61 -2.12
N ASP A 91 -20.68 0.31 -1.84
CA ASP A 91 -21.76 -0.59 -2.24
C ASP A 91 -22.95 -0.45 -1.28
N MET A 92 -24.12 -0.05 -1.83
CA MET A 92 -25.34 0.17 -1.05
C MET A 92 -25.93 -1.11 -0.45
N GLU A 93 -25.64 -2.26 -1.06
CA GLU A 93 -26.18 -3.56 -0.65
C GLU A 93 -25.25 -4.30 0.31
N PHE A 94 -23.99 -3.86 0.42
CA PHE A 94 -23.02 -4.51 1.30
C PHE A 94 -23.05 -3.92 2.71
N GLY A 95 -23.25 -4.80 3.71
CA GLY A 95 -23.29 -4.40 5.11
C GLY A 95 -24.41 -3.40 5.42
N THR A 96 -24.03 -2.23 5.92
CA THR A 96 -24.98 -1.13 6.22
C THR A 96 -25.14 -0.13 5.06
N GLY A 97 -24.31 -0.22 4.02
CA GLY A 97 -24.18 0.81 2.99
C GLY A 97 -23.39 2.04 3.44
N VAL A 98 -22.69 1.93 4.57
CA VAL A 98 -21.85 2.98 5.16
C VAL A 98 -20.46 2.41 5.39
N VAL A 99 -19.43 3.14 4.99
CA VAL A 99 -18.03 2.71 5.11
C VAL A 99 -17.21 3.77 5.85
N LYS A 100 -16.48 3.36 6.86
CA LYS A 100 -15.45 4.21 7.47
C LYS A 100 -14.29 4.40 6.49
N ILE A 101 -13.69 5.56 6.44
CA ILE A 101 -12.57 5.86 5.53
C ILE A 101 -11.32 6.16 6.34
N THR A 102 -10.34 5.25 6.19
CA THR A 102 -9.02 5.32 6.85
C THR A 102 -7.92 5.35 5.79
N PRO A 103 -7.65 6.50 5.15
CA PRO A 103 -6.77 6.58 3.98
C PRO A 103 -5.35 6.06 4.21
N ALA A 104 -4.87 6.10 5.46
CA ALA A 104 -3.52 5.64 5.79
C ALA A 104 -3.40 4.10 5.90
N HIS A 105 -4.51 3.36 5.98
CA HIS A 105 -4.51 1.94 6.33
C HIS A 105 -5.34 1.04 5.41
N ASP A 106 -5.85 1.57 4.31
CA ASP A 106 -6.53 0.83 3.27
C ASP A 106 -6.28 1.47 1.89
N PRO A 107 -5.88 0.68 0.86
CA PRO A 107 -5.63 1.22 -0.48
C PRO A 107 -6.85 1.84 -1.15
N ASN A 108 -8.04 1.29 -0.93
CA ASN A 108 -9.27 1.85 -1.50
C ASN A 108 -9.67 3.14 -0.78
N ASP A 109 -9.55 3.15 0.55
CA ASP A 109 -9.79 4.35 1.37
C ASP A 109 -8.80 5.47 1.02
N PHE A 110 -7.56 5.11 0.64
CA PHE A 110 -6.56 6.06 0.15
C PHE A 110 -7.03 6.77 -1.12
N GLU A 111 -7.60 6.05 -2.08
CA GLU A 111 -8.13 6.65 -3.31
C GLU A 111 -9.39 7.52 -3.03
N VAL A 112 -10.27 7.08 -2.12
CA VAL A 112 -11.37 7.93 -1.62
C VAL A 112 -10.81 9.19 -0.96
N GLY A 113 -9.79 9.02 -0.11
CA GLY A 113 -9.11 10.12 0.57
C GLY A 113 -8.56 11.17 -0.39
N LYS A 114 -7.95 10.74 -1.50
CA LYS A 114 -7.45 11.65 -2.56
C LYS A 114 -8.58 12.41 -3.25
N ARG A 115 -9.68 11.73 -3.61
CA ARG A 115 -10.84 12.36 -4.27
C ARG A 115 -11.50 13.42 -3.40
N HIS A 116 -11.55 13.19 -2.10
CA HIS A 116 -12.21 14.08 -1.13
C HIS A 116 -11.24 14.96 -0.34
N ASN A 117 -9.93 14.92 -0.66
CA ASN A 117 -8.88 15.67 0.05
C ASN A 117 -8.92 15.44 1.58
N LEU A 118 -9.05 14.18 1.99
CA LEU A 118 -9.10 13.78 3.39
C LEU A 118 -7.69 13.70 4.01
N GLU A 119 -7.63 13.92 5.31
CA GLU A 119 -6.40 13.74 6.07
C GLU A 119 -5.98 12.27 6.12
N GLN A 120 -4.68 12.03 6.00
CA GLN A 120 -4.07 10.69 6.05
C GLN A 120 -3.41 10.50 7.41
N ILE A 121 -4.10 9.85 8.33
CA ILE A 121 -3.66 9.67 9.71
C ILE A 121 -3.15 8.25 9.89
N ASN A 122 -1.83 8.09 9.88
CA ASN A 122 -1.20 6.82 10.22
C ASN A 122 -1.22 6.58 11.72
N ILE A 123 -1.74 5.44 12.16
CA ILE A 123 -1.84 5.05 13.58
C ILE A 123 -0.89 3.91 13.96
N LEU A 124 -0.10 3.40 13.04
CA LEU A 124 0.79 2.27 13.28
C LEU A 124 2.27 2.66 13.15
N ASN A 125 3.08 2.11 14.01
CA ASN A 125 4.52 2.05 13.87
C ASN A 125 4.94 0.96 12.86
N ASP A 126 6.21 0.93 12.48
CA ASP A 126 6.79 -0.04 11.52
C ASP A 126 6.69 -1.51 11.97
N ASP A 127 6.48 -1.74 13.23
CA ASP A 127 6.29 -3.08 13.81
C ASP A 127 4.81 -3.41 14.06
N ALA A 128 3.90 -2.55 13.56
CA ALA A 128 2.47 -2.66 13.71
C ALA A 128 1.97 -2.55 15.18
N THR A 129 2.74 -1.90 16.02
CA THR A 129 2.23 -1.35 17.29
C THR A 129 1.53 -0.02 17.03
N ILE A 130 0.61 0.36 17.89
CA ILE A 130 -0.07 1.66 17.80
C ILE A 130 0.95 2.78 18.08
N ASN A 131 0.93 3.84 17.27
CA ASN A 131 1.77 5.01 17.46
C ASN A 131 1.07 6.11 18.29
N GLU A 132 1.68 7.29 18.40
CA GLU A 132 1.18 8.43 19.16
C GLU A 132 -0.20 8.91 18.74
N ASN A 133 -0.61 8.72 17.47
CA ASN A 133 -1.94 9.09 16.96
C ASN A 133 -3.05 8.19 17.51
N GLY A 134 -2.71 7.03 18.06
CA GLY A 134 -3.63 6.13 18.75
C GLY A 134 -3.92 6.52 20.21
N GLY A 135 -3.31 7.62 20.69
CA GLY A 135 -3.53 8.17 22.03
C GLY A 135 -3.22 7.15 23.13
N LYS A 136 -4.18 6.86 23.99
CA LYS A 136 -3.97 5.95 25.14
C LYS A 136 -3.62 4.50 24.77
N PHE A 137 -3.75 4.10 23.52
CA PHE A 137 -3.35 2.78 23.03
C PHE A 137 -1.92 2.75 22.47
N GLU A 138 -1.19 3.87 22.54
CA GLU A 138 0.19 3.96 22.08
C GLU A 138 1.07 2.85 22.67
N GLY A 139 1.87 2.21 21.81
CA GLY A 139 2.76 1.10 22.14
C GLY A 139 2.10 -0.28 22.24
N MET A 140 0.77 -0.37 22.17
CA MET A 140 0.07 -1.67 22.18
C MET A 140 0.24 -2.38 20.84
N ASP A 141 0.33 -3.72 20.88
CA ASP A 141 0.16 -4.54 19.67
C ASP A 141 -1.23 -4.29 19.07
N ARG A 142 -1.32 -4.27 17.73
CA ARG A 142 -2.56 -3.98 17.00
C ARG A 142 -3.74 -4.87 17.41
N TYR A 143 -3.52 -6.14 17.70
CA TYR A 143 -4.58 -7.06 18.09
C TYR A 143 -5.02 -6.87 19.55
N GLU A 144 -4.09 -6.52 20.42
CA GLU A 144 -4.43 -6.15 21.80
C GLU A 144 -5.17 -4.80 21.83
N ALA A 145 -4.74 -3.84 21.01
CA ALA A 145 -5.45 -2.58 20.84
C ALA A 145 -6.86 -2.81 20.29
N ARG A 146 -7.04 -3.70 19.30
CA ARG A 146 -8.36 -4.09 18.78
C ARG A 146 -9.30 -4.54 19.90
N LYS A 147 -8.84 -5.45 20.76
CA LYS A 147 -9.65 -5.94 21.88
C LYS A 147 -10.02 -4.82 22.86
N ALA A 148 -9.06 -3.97 23.17
CA ALA A 148 -9.27 -2.86 24.10
C ALA A 148 -10.24 -1.82 23.52
N ILE A 149 -10.11 -1.48 22.24
CA ILE A 149 -11.00 -0.54 21.53
C ILE A 149 -12.43 -1.09 21.47
N VAL A 150 -12.59 -2.36 21.08
CA VAL A 150 -13.91 -3.00 21.02
C VAL A 150 -14.60 -2.99 22.38
N LYS A 151 -13.84 -3.32 23.44
CA LYS A 151 -14.35 -3.28 24.80
C LYS A 151 -14.80 -1.86 25.20
N GLU A 152 -14.01 -0.85 24.87
CA GLU A 152 -14.36 0.54 25.19
C GLU A 152 -15.59 1.02 24.43
N LEU A 153 -15.73 0.65 23.15
CA LEU A 153 -16.92 0.95 22.36
C LEU A 153 -18.16 0.29 22.95
N ASP A 154 -18.02 -0.92 23.49
CA ASP A 154 -19.11 -1.63 24.19
C ASP A 154 -19.48 -0.90 25.50
N ASP A 155 -18.48 -0.56 26.32
CA ASP A 155 -18.66 0.21 27.56
C ASP A 155 -19.33 1.59 27.29
N MET A 156 -19.09 2.21 26.12
CA MET A 156 -19.73 3.45 25.67
C MET A 156 -21.12 3.24 25.04
N GLY A 157 -21.55 1.99 24.83
CA GLY A 157 -22.79 1.65 24.13
C GLY A 157 -22.78 1.96 22.63
N LEU A 158 -21.59 2.03 22.03
CA LEU A 158 -21.36 2.31 20.60
C LEU A 158 -21.08 1.05 19.78
N LEU A 159 -20.83 -0.09 20.39
CA LEU A 159 -20.81 -1.39 19.75
C LEU A 159 -22.24 -1.91 19.62
N VAL A 160 -22.69 -2.17 18.38
CA VAL A 160 -24.05 -2.63 18.11
C VAL A 160 -24.15 -4.16 18.22
N ARG A 161 -23.25 -4.86 17.51
CA ARG A 161 -23.12 -6.31 17.52
C ARG A 161 -21.78 -6.73 16.94
N ILE A 162 -21.44 -7.99 17.19
CA ILE A 162 -20.31 -8.69 16.57
C ILE A 162 -20.90 -9.84 15.77
N GLU A 163 -20.50 -9.98 14.51
CA GLU A 163 -20.97 -10.99 13.59
C GLU A 163 -19.77 -11.82 13.10
N ASP A 164 -19.88 -13.15 13.11
CA ASP A 164 -18.83 -14.01 12.55
C ASP A 164 -18.73 -13.81 11.05
N TYR A 165 -17.51 -13.58 10.56
CA TYR A 165 -17.27 -13.30 9.16
C TYR A 165 -15.94 -13.88 8.69
N SER A 166 -15.97 -14.61 7.58
CA SER A 166 -14.74 -15.07 6.90
C SER A 166 -14.41 -14.15 5.74
N HIS A 167 -13.15 -13.76 5.63
CA HIS A 167 -12.67 -12.92 4.54
C HIS A 167 -11.23 -13.25 4.16
N ASN A 168 -10.85 -12.87 2.96
CA ASN A 168 -9.49 -13.03 2.47
C ASN A 168 -8.57 -12.00 3.12
N VAL A 169 -7.56 -12.47 3.83
CA VAL A 169 -6.54 -11.66 4.48
C VAL A 169 -5.23 -11.80 3.71
N GLY A 170 -4.63 -10.67 3.33
CA GLY A 170 -3.31 -10.66 2.71
C GLY A 170 -2.23 -11.01 3.72
N THR A 171 -1.44 -12.03 3.40
CA THR A 171 -0.28 -12.47 4.19
C THR A 171 0.99 -12.41 3.33
N HIS A 172 2.13 -12.30 3.98
CA HIS A 172 3.42 -12.32 3.30
C HIS A 172 3.82 -13.76 2.96
N ASP A 173 4.15 -14.04 1.71
CA ASP A 173 4.45 -15.37 1.17
C ASP A 173 5.53 -16.16 1.95
N ARG A 174 6.52 -15.47 2.53
CA ARG A 174 7.65 -16.09 3.24
C ARG A 174 7.42 -16.36 4.71
N CYS A 175 6.62 -15.56 5.38
CA CYS A 175 6.49 -15.65 6.84
C CYS A 175 5.05 -15.79 7.34
N GLY A 176 4.05 -15.78 6.46
CA GLY A 176 2.63 -15.91 6.81
C GLY A 176 2.08 -14.78 7.69
N THR A 177 2.85 -13.70 7.89
CA THR A 177 2.38 -12.57 8.71
C THR A 177 1.38 -11.73 7.94
N THR A 178 0.28 -11.38 8.58
CA THR A 178 -0.71 -10.45 8.03
C THR A 178 -0.07 -9.13 7.65
N ILE A 179 -0.35 -8.69 6.44
CA ILE A 179 0.14 -7.43 5.88
C ILE A 179 -0.70 -6.28 6.44
N GLU A 180 -0.02 -5.24 6.87
CA GLU A 180 -0.63 -3.99 7.30
C GLU A 180 -0.40 -2.91 6.24
N PRO A 181 -1.43 -2.50 5.49
CA PRO A 181 -1.31 -1.35 4.61
C PRO A 181 -0.98 -0.10 5.43
N MET A 182 0.06 0.61 5.01
CA MET A 182 0.51 1.86 5.64
C MET A 182 1.04 2.82 4.59
N ILE A 183 0.77 4.10 4.76
CA ILE A 183 1.36 5.13 3.90
C ILE A 183 2.79 5.38 4.35
N LYS A 184 3.74 5.17 3.42
CA LYS A 184 5.15 5.48 3.58
C LYS A 184 5.73 6.04 2.31
N LYS A 185 6.77 6.85 2.43
CA LYS A 185 7.60 7.22 1.28
C LYS A 185 8.39 6.00 0.85
N GLN A 186 8.23 5.62 -0.40
CA GLN A 186 8.92 4.48 -1.02
C GLN A 186 9.39 4.88 -2.41
N TRP A 187 10.40 4.17 -2.90
CA TRP A 187 10.86 4.32 -4.28
C TRP A 187 10.07 3.41 -5.19
N PHE A 188 9.56 3.99 -6.27
CA PHE A 188 8.79 3.26 -7.28
C PHE A 188 9.39 3.44 -8.67
N VAL A 189 9.33 2.37 -9.47
CA VAL A 189 9.51 2.42 -10.91
C VAL A 189 8.13 2.55 -11.54
N LYS A 190 7.92 3.62 -12.35
CA LYS A 190 6.69 3.78 -13.13
C LYS A 190 6.67 2.78 -14.27
N MET A 191 5.66 1.92 -14.28
CA MET A 191 5.58 0.81 -15.21
C MET A 191 4.84 1.11 -16.50
N ASP A 192 3.95 2.09 -16.54
CA ASP A 192 3.05 2.39 -17.67
C ASP A 192 3.76 2.48 -19.03
N GLU A 193 4.90 3.16 -19.09
CA GLU A 193 5.66 3.32 -20.33
C GLU A 193 6.68 2.20 -20.56
N LEU A 194 7.27 1.67 -19.47
CA LEU A 194 8.28 0.64 -19.56
C LEU A 194 7.72 -0.70 -20.02
N ILE A 195 6.48 -1.02 -19.67
CA ILE A 195 5.88 -2.30 -20.02
C ILE A 195 5.43 -2.40 -21.49
N LYS A 196 5.13 -1.29 -22.14
CA LYS A 196 4.60 -1.29 -23.51
C LYS A 196 5.51 -1.97 -24.53
N PRO A 197 6.82 -1.65 -24.63
CA PRO A 197 7.71 -2.35 -25.54
C PRO A 197 7.87 -3.84 -25.18
N ALA A 198 7.87 -4.19 -23.90
CA ALA A 198 7.96 -5.58 -23.45
C ALA A 198 6.73 -6.41 -23.89
N VAL A 199 5.53 -5.85 -23.74
CA VAL A 199 4.28 -6.46 -24.22
C VAL A 199 4.32 -6.64 -25.73
N LYS A 200 4.72 -5.59 -26.46
CA LYS A 200 4.81 -5.60 -27.92
C LYS A 200 5.76 -6.68 -28.43
N ALA A 201 6.94 -6.82 -27.86
CA ALA A 201 7.93 -7.81 -28.26
C ALA A 201 7.39 -9.26 -28.18
N VAL A 202 6.56 -9.56 -27.18
CA VAL A 202 5.91 -10.88 -27.07
C VAL A 202 4.74 -11.02 -28.05
N GLN A 203 3.94 -9.98 -28.24
CA GLN A 203 2.83 -9.98 -29.21
C GLN A 203 3.32 -10.17 -30.65
N GLU A 204 4.42 -9.53 -31.02
CA GLU A 204 5.03 -9.61 -32.35
C GLU A 204 5.94 -10.84 -32.51
N LYS A 205 6.03 -11.70 -31.47
CA LYS A 205 6.84 -12.93 -31.46
C LYS A 205 8.37 -12.69 -31.62
N GLU A 206 8.83 -11.49 -31.36
CA GLU A 206 10.27 -11.21 -31.19
C GLU A 206 10.81 -11.97 -30.00
N ILE A 207 10.03 -12.03 -28.90
CA ILE A 207 10.24 -12.89 -27.76
C ILE A 207 9.14 -13.94 -27.71
N ARG A 208 9.52 -15.21 -27.62
CA ARG A 208 8.58 -16.34 -27.60
C ARG A 208 8.67 -17.05 -26.25
N LEU A 209 7.56 -17.25 -25.58
CA LEU A 209 7.47 -18.09 -24.39
C LEU A 209 7.18 -19.53 -24.79
N ILE A 210 7.98 -20.47 -24.28
CA ILE A 210 7.85 -21.91 -24.54
C ILE A 210 7.64 -22.62 -23.22
N PRO A 211 6.52 -23.35 -23.04
CA PRO A 211 5.42 -23.55 -23.99
C PRO A 211 4.53 -22.30 -24.13
N GLU A 212 3.93 -22.12 -25.29
CA GLU A 212 3.13 -20.92 -25.66
C GLU A 212 2.01 -20.59 -24.65
N ARG A 213 1.47 -21.61 -23.94
CA ARG A 213 0.48 -21.38 -22.88
C ARG A 213 0.94 -20.40 -21.79
N MET A 214 2.25 -20.20 -21.61
CA MET A 214 2.82 -19.26 -20.64
C MET A 214 2.62 -17.79 -21.06
N GLU A 215 2.29 -17.53 -22.32
CA GLU A 215 1.91 -16.18 -22.76
C GLU A 215 0.69 -15.68 -22.03
N LYS A 216 -0.28 -16.56 -21.74
CA LYS A 216 -1.46 -16.19 -20.96
C LYS A 216 -1.07 -15.69 -19.56
N THR A 217 -0.13 -16.35 -18.92
CA THR A 217 0.39 -15.91 -17.60
C THR A 217 1.13 -14.59 -17.73
N TYR A 218 1.96 -14.45 -18.76
CA TYR A 218 2.69 -13.20 -19.04
C TYR A 218 1.73 -12.02 -19.22
N PHE A 219 0.72 -12.13 -20.12
CA PHE A 219 -0.22 -11.05 -20.37
C PHE A 219 -1.12 -10.76 -19.18
N ASN A 220 -1.53 -11.76 -18.41
CA ASN A 220 -2.29 -11.53 -17.18
C ASN A 220 -1.55 -10.60 -16.20
N TRP A 221 -0.24 -10.75 -16.07
CA TRP A 221 0.58 -9.89 -15.22
C TRP A 221 0.84 -8.51 -15.84
N THR A 222 1.09 -8.45 -17.14
CA THR A 222 1.42 -7.19 -17.81
C THR A 222 0.20 -6.28 -18.02
N ASP A 223 -0.98 -6.85 -18.26
CA ASP A 223 -2.22 -6.09 -18.44
C ASP A 223 -2.69 -5.42 -17.12
N ASN A 224 -2.31 -5.98 -15.97
CA ASN A 224 -2.67 -5.48 -14.65
C ASN A 224 -1.46 -4.97 -13.87
N ILE A 225 -0.37 -4.61 -14.56
CA ILE A 225 0.86 -4.20 -13.90
C ILE A 225 0.66 -2.89 -13.15
N LYS A 226 1.16 -2.86 -11.93
CA LYS A 226 1.21 -1.65 -11.10
C LYS A 226 2.64 -1.14 -11.02
N ASP A 227 2.79 0.11 -10.57
CA ASP A 227 4.10 0.68 -10.26
C ASP A 227 4.86 -0.20 -9.27
N TRP A 228 6.10 -0.50 -9.59
CA TRP A 228 6.91 -1.43 -8.81
C TRP A 228 7.63 -0.73 -7.67
N CYS A 229 7.25 -1.04 -6.43
CA CYS A 229 7.99 -0.61 -5.24
C CYS A 229 9.35 -1.34 -5.20
N ILE A 230 10.42 -0.57 -5.27
CA ILE A 230 11.80 -1.11 -5.32
C ILE A 230 12.58 -0.91 -4.03
N SER A 231 12.07 -0.18 -3.05
CA SER A 231 12.73 0.01 -1.75
C SER A 231 12.38 -1.08 -0.75
N ARG A 232 13.37 -1.52 0.02
CA ARG A 232 13.24 -2.51 1.09
C ARG A 232 13.99 -2.01 2.33
N GLN A 233 13.40 -2.17 3.49
CA GLN A 233 13.98 -1.84 4.78
C GLN A 233 14.75 -3.05 5.32
N LEU A 234 15.79 -3.47 4.58
CA LEU A 234 16.63 -4.61 4.92
C LEU A 234 18.04 -4.19 5.28
N TRP A 235 18.64 -4.88 6.22
CA TRP A 235 20.03 -4.63 6.62
C TRP A 235 21.04 -5.01 5.53
N TRP A 236 20.74 -6.05 4.74
CA TRP A 236 21.61 -6.53 3.66
C TRP A 236 20.98 -6.29 2.31
N GLY A 237 21.72 -5.68 1.40
CA GLY A 237 21.30 -5.42 0.03
C GLY A 237 22.03 -4.23 -0.59
N HIS A 238 21.73 -3.92 -1.85
CA HIS A 238 22.24 -2.74 -2.54
C HIS A 238 21.52 -1.49 -2.00
N ARG A 239 22.24 -0.59 -1.37
CA ARG A 239 21.64 0.66 -0.92
C ARG A 239 21.18 1.52 -2.10
N ILE A 240 20.05 2.17 -1.93
CA ILE A 240 19.52 3.11 -2.92
C ILE A 240 20.51 4.28 -3.08
N PRO A 241 20.94 4.60 -4.31
CA PRO A 241 21.94 5.64 -4.57
C PRO A 241 21.31 7.04 -4.56
N ALA A 242 20.54 7.33 -3.53
CA ALA A 242 19.91 8.63 -3.30
C ALA A 242 20.45 9.24 -2.00
N TYR A 243 20.64 10.55 -2.01
CA TYR A 243 21.23 11.30 -0.93
C TYR A 243 20.35 12.52 -0.64
N TYR A 244 20.01 12.73 0.61
CA TYR A 244 19.20 13.85 1.08
C TYR A 244 20.10 14.92 1.65
N CYS A 245 19.99 16.13 1.15
CA CYS A 245 20.73 17.28 1.70
C CYS A 245 20.21 17.60 3.11
N ASP A 246 21.06 17.55 4.11
CA ASP A 246 20.70 17.80 5.51
C ASP A 246 20.24 19.25 5.75
N SER A 247 20.64 20.17 4.89
CA SER A 247 20.30 21.61 5.02
C SER A 247 18.94 21.98 4.42
N CYS A 248 18.50 21.32 3.31
CA CYS A 248 17.29 21.74 2.59
C CYS A 248 16.37 20.59 2.16
N GLY A 249 16.73 19.34 2.46
CA GLY A 249 15.93 18.14 2.10
C GLY A 249 15.93 17.81 0.61
N GLU A 250 16.75 18.49 -0.22
CA GLU A 250 16.85 18.15 -1.65
C GLU A 250 17.38 16.75 -1.85
N THR A 251 16.75 15.99 -2.77
CA THR A 251 17.14 14.61 -3.10
C THR A 251 18.08 14.63 -4.30
N VAL A 252 19.27 14.08 -4.13
CA VAL A 252 20.27 13.92 -5.19
C VAL A 252 20.52 12.46 -5.47
N VAL A 253 20.26 11.99 -6.69
CA VAL A 253 20.58 10.63 -7.12
C VAL A 253 21.95 10.63 -7.79
N ALA A 254 22.90 9.89 -7.22
CA ALA A 254 24.28 9.87 -7.68
C ALA A 254 24.96 8.52 -7.37
N ARG A 255 25.98 8.16 -8.19
CA ARG A 255 26.77 6.92 -7.97
C ARG A 255 27.60 6.96 -6.69
N THR A 256 28.00 8.14 -6.29
CA THR A 256 28.80 8.39 -5.08
C THR A 256 28.17 9.57 -4.32
N GLU A 257 28.49 9.70 -3.06
CA GLU A 257 28.02 10.80 -2.23
C GLU A 257 28.34 12.16 -2.87
N PRO A 258 27.33 13.02 -3.04
CA PRO A 258 27.53 14.36 -3.59
C PRO A 258 28.38 15.23 -2.64
N THR A 259 29.21 16.07 -3.18
CA THR A 259 30.04 17.01 -2.39
C THR A 259 29.33 18.34 -2.14
N VAL A 260 28.38 18.73 -3.01
CA VAL A 260 27.67 20.02 -2.92
C VAL A 260 26.23 19.83 -3.38
N CYS A 261 25.29 20.35 -2.61
CA CYS A 261 23.88 20.36 -2.99
C CYS A 261 23.60 21.33 -4.13
N PRO A 262 22.98 20.89 -5.24
CA PRO A 262 22.71 21.75 -6.38
C PRO A 262 21.69 22.86 -6.09
N LYS A 263 20.90 22.72 -5.01
CA LYS A 263 19.84 23.67 -4.65
C LYS A 263 20.30 24.75 -3.65
N CYS A 264 21.03 24.34 -2.61
CA CYS A 264 21.38 25.26 -1.52
C CYS A 264 22.88 25.43 -1.26
N GLY A 265 23.73 24.66 -1.95
CA GLY A 265 25.18 24.69 -1.73
C GLY A 265 25.64 23.95 -0.45
N GLY A 266 24.76 23.29 0.29
CA GLY A 266 25.10 22.49 1.47
C GLY A 266 26.02 21.33 1.12
N THR A 267 26.85 20.88 2.07
CA THR A 267 27.90 19.87 1.85
C THR A 267 27.70 18.60 2.66
N HIS A 268 26.62 18.51 3.44
CA HIS A 268 26.29 17.33 4.23
C HIS A 268 25.07 16.65 3.68
N PHE A 269 25.16 15.32 3.56
CA PHE A 269 24.13 14.47 2.99
C PHE A 269 23.93 13.23 3.82
N THR A 270 22.68 12.79 3.91
CA THR A 270 22.32 11.50 4.45
C THR A 270 21.88 10.58 3.31
N GLN A 271 22.56 9.44 3.12
CA GLN A 271 22.16 8.46 2.10
C GLN A 271 20.88 7.76 2.53
N ASP A 272 20.00 7.49 1.57
CA ASP A 272 18.80 6.68 1.79
C ASP A 272 19.16 5.38 2.53
N PRO A 273 18.47 5.07 3.65
CA PRO A 273 18.78 3.86 4.44
C PRO A 273 18.30 2.58 3.78
N ASP A 274 17.35 2.68 2.84
CA ASP A 274 16.71 1.54 2.20
C ASP A 274 17.66 0.84 1.20
N THR A 275 17.37 -0.42 0.95
CA THR A 275 18.03 -1.22 -0.07
C THR A 275 17.10 -1.45 -1.26
N LEU A 276 17.66 -1.75 -2.41
CA LEU A 276 16.89 -2.12 -3.59
C LEU A 276 16.33 -3.54 -3.46
N ASP A 277 15.15 -3.74 -3.98
CA ASP A 277 14.55 -5.07 -4.21
C ASP A 277 15.56 -5.96 -4.93
N THR A 278 15.69 -7.21 -4.50
CA THR A 278 16.63 -8.16 -5.09
C THR A 278 16.39 -8.38 -6.59
N TRP A 279 15.14 -8.27 -7.04
CA TRP A 279 14.78 -8.42 -8.45
C TRP A 279 15.22 -7.24 -9.31
N PHE A 280 15.55 -6.10 -8.71
CA PHE A 280 16.09 -4.95 -9.43
C PHE A 280 17.45 -5.28 -10.04
N SER A 281 18.39 -5.82 -9.26
CA SER A 281 19.69 -6.24 -9.77
C SER A 281 19.60 -7.55 -10.57
N SER A 282 18.71 -8.47 -10.21
CA SER A 282 18.49 -9.72 -10.95
C SER A 282 18.01 -9.48 -12.38
N ALA A 283 17.24 -8.41 -12.62
CA ALA A 283 16.82 -8.03 -13.96
C ALA A 283 17.98 -7.61 -14.88
N LEU A 284 19.10 -7.19 -14.32
CA LEU A 284 20.28 -6.77 -15.06
C LEU A 284 21.19 -7.94 -15.50
N TRP A 285 20.90 -9.16 -15.06
CA TRP A 285 21.75 -10.32 -15.27
C TRP A 285 22.21 -10.51 -16.72
N PRO A 286 21.35 -10.40 -17.77
CA PRO A 286 21.74 -10.74 -19.14
C PRO A 286 22.88 -9.88 -19.70
N PHE A 287 23.10 -8.70 -19.16
CA PHE A 287 24.11 -7.76 -19.63
C PHE A 287 25.11 -7.34 -18.55
N SER A 288 24.72 -7.26 -17.27
CA SER A 288 25.64 -6.84 -16.20
C SER A 288 26.78 -7.84 -15.99
N THR A 289 26.52 -9.14 -16.15
CA THR A 289 27.54 -10.19 -16.03
C THR A 289 28.52 -10.20 -17.18
N LEU A 290 28.19 -9.53 -18.28
CA LEU A 290 29.05 -9.41 -19.47
C LEU A 290 29.84 -8.11 -19.52
N GLY A 291 29.83 -7.37 -18.41
CA GLY A 291 30.64 -6.17 -18.19
C GLY A 291 29.93 -4.83 -18.44
N TRP A 292 28.59 -4.82 -18.71
CA TRP A 292 27.86 -3.55 -18.80
C TRP A 292 28.05 -2.71 -17.51
N PRO A 293 28.24 -1.37 -17.61
CA PRO A 293 28.03 -0.51 -18.77
C PRO A 293 29.26 -0.37 -19.71
N GLU A 294 30.33 -1.09 -19.47
CA GLU A 294 31.47 -1.10 -20.37
C GLU A 294 31.15 -1.83 -21.68
N LYS A 295 31.70 -1.36 -22.79
CA LYS A 295 31.59 -2.04 -24.10
C LYS A 295 32.62 -3.14 -24.21
N THR A 296 32.35 -4.29 -23.60
CA THR A 296 33.23 -5.46 -23.65
C THR A 296 32.93 -6.29 -24.88
N LYS A 297 33.91 -7.11 -25.29
CA LYS A 297 33.75 -8.08 -26.40
C LYS A 297 32.69 -9.15 -26.07
N GLU A 298 32.61 -9.52 -24.81
CA GLU A 298 31.66 -10.49 -24.30
C GLU A 298 30.23 -9.93 -24.40
N LEU A 299 30.02 -8.65 -24.02
CA LEU A 299 28.73 -7.99 -24.16
C LEU A 299 28.29 -7.87 -25.61
N GLU A 300 29.20 -7.47 -26.50
CA GLU A 300 28.92 -7.33 -27.93
C GLU A 300 28.59 -8.67 -28.60
N TYR A 301 29.20 -9.78 -28.13
CA TYR A 301 29.01 -11.09 -28.72
C TYR A 301 27.78 -11.85 -28.15
N PHE A 302 27.54 -11.79 -26.84
CA PHE A 302 26.53 -12.61 -26.17
C PHE A 302 25.21 -11.89 -25.87
N TYR A 303 25.16 -10.56 -25.98
CA TYR A 303 23.97 -9.82 -25.77
C TYR A 303 23.49 -9.14 -27.07
N PRO A 304 22.16 -9.20 -27.41
CA PRO A 304 21.08 -9.84 -26.64
C PRO A 304 21.18 -11.37 -26.64
N THR A 305 20.69 -11.98 -25.54
CA THR A 305 20.73 -13.43 -25.38
C THR A 305 19.66 -14.13 -26.21
N ASP A 306 19.94 -15.35 -26.67
CA ASP A 306 19.02 -16.12 -27.53
C ASP A 306 17.98 -16.93 -26.74
N VAL A 307 18.36 -17.44 -25.56
CA VAL A 307 17.53 -18.35 -24.78
C VAL A 307 17.69 -18.08 -23.29
N LEU A 308 16.53 -17.96 -22.60
CA LEU A 308 16.43 -17.95 -21.16
C LEU A 308 15.62 -19.16 -20.70
N VAL A 309 16.16 -19.93 -19.76
CA VAL A 309 15.47 -21.07 -19.12
C VAL A 309 15.25 -20.74 -17.64
N THR A 310 14.02 -20.82 -17.19
CA THR A 310 13.63 -20.47 -15.80
C THR A 310 12.41 -21.23 -15.34
N GLY A 311 12.08 -21.17 -14.05
CA GLY A 311 10.82 -21.65 -13.51
C GLY A 311 9.65 -20.77 -13.97
N TYR A 312 8.48 -21.37 -14.12
CA TYR A 312 7.27 -20.65 -14.53
C TYR A 312 6.73 -19.69 -13.45
N ASP A 313 7.07 -19.96 -12.21
CA ASP A 313 6.70 -19.18 -11.02
C ASP A 313 7.38 -17.82 -10.94
N ILE A 314 8.52 -17.64 -11.63
CA ILE A 314 9.24 -16.36 -11.66
C ILE A 314 9.11 -15.59 -12.99
N ILE A 315 8.11 -15.90 -13.80
CA ILE A 315 7.81 -15.13 -15.02
C ILE A 315 7.61 -13.66 -14.68
N PHE A 316 6.79 -13.37 -13.67
CA PHE A 316 6.56 -11.99 -13.21
C PHE A 316 7.80 -11.38 -12.55
N PHE A 317 8.39 -12.09 -11.60
CA PHE A 317 9.47 -11.53 -10.78
C PHE A 317 10.76 -11.29 -11.57
N TRP A 318 11.06 -12.13 -12.53
CA TRP A 318 12.34 -12.10 -13.22
C TRP A 318 12.22 -11.87 -14.74
N VAL A 319 11.44 -12.68 -15.44
CA VAL A 319 11.37 -12.63 -16.91
C VAL A 319 10.85 -11.29 -17.41
N ILE A 320 9.70 -10.84 -16.92
CA ILE A 320 9.11 -9.56 -17.30
C ILE A 320 10.08 -8.41 -17.01
N ARG A 321 10.71 -8.44 -15.82
CA ARG A 321 11.69 -7.43 -15.41
C ARG A 321 12.93 -7.40 -16.26
N MET A 322 13.45 -8.54 -16.68
CA MET A 322 14.54 -8.59 -17.63
C MET A 322 14.16 -8.02 -19.01
N ILE A 323 12.96 -8.33 -19.50
CA ILE A 323 12.51 -7.86 -20.81
C ILE A 323 12.38 -6.34 -20.86
N PHE A 324 11.81 -5.71 -19.84
CA PHE A 324 11.67 -4.25 -19.86
C PHE A 324 12.94 -3.50 -19.46
N SER A 325 13.93 -4.19 -18.88
CA SER A 325 15.21 -3.59 -18.48
C SER A 325 16.28 -3.69 -19.59
N GLY A 326 16.12 -4.63 -20.51
CA GLY A 326 16.99 -4.85 -21.65
C GLY A 326 16.60 -4.04 -22.85
#